data_11cad06233af1f9cdcf6a98ea4cd09b6
#
_entry.id   11cad06233af1f9cdcf6a98ea4cd09b6
#
_cell.length_a   1.000
_cell.length_b   1.000
_cell.length_c   1.000
_cell.angle_alpha   90.00
_cell.angle_beta   90.00
_cell.angle_gamma   90.00
#
_symmetry.space_group_name_H-M   'P 1'
#
loop_
_entity.id
_entity.type
_entity.pdbx_description
1 polymer ?
#
loop_
_entity_poly.entity_id
_entity_poly.type
_entity_poly.pdbx_seq_one_letter_code
_entity_poly.pdbx_strand_id
1 'polypeptide(L)'
;GDSEVHLTAGLEGNLRLGPKRVMPISLLARDHPQVVHKALDLALATGLPSEDGGRFVVPVWNEMPEGLDAREEAIALRLAVGPLKLGDAVKSRMEGPALSRLVARGQVMMAGITPSDASHVLGRVDAWDAGAAEKALRLFSFRRKGSGDRVAESAEALAAKIIDQLTRQTVACLLEAAFAEDSRDWADPAGLADHPLTLAGLDRHQGVVSLSLNLGVPVIGLGASAPSYYGAVGERLNTRMILPEHAGVANAIGAVVGQVAMRASGTVTSPGPGIFVAHLGAGPQQFGGRDEAIAALTSELQADATARARAAGVEEIRIKAESEVREVEIEGQPMFIEATVRVTAQGRPRIAQSQ
;
A
#
# COMPACT_ATOMS: atom_id res chain seq x y z
N GLY A 1 0.23 -10.29 -2.43
CA GLY A 1 -1.00 -10.51 -1.67
C GLY A 1 -1.95 -9.33 -1.74
N ASP A 2 -3.21 -9.58 -1.46
CA ASP A 2 -4.29 -8.60 -1.42
C ASP A 2 -4.81 -8.45 0.03
N SER A 3 -5.63 -7.44 0.32
CA SER A 3 -6.14 -7.17 1.66
C SER A 3 -7.09 -8.25 2.15
N GLU A 4 -6.82 -8.83 3.32
CA GLU A 4 -7.70 -9.85 3.92
C GLU A 4 -9.04 -9.23 4.31
N VAL A 5 -10.13 -9.90 3.95
CA VAL A 5 -11.50 -9.55 4.39
C VAL A 5 -11.75 -10.17 5.76
N HIS A 6 -12.16 -9.38 6.73
CA HIS A 6 -12.50 -9.83 8.07
C HIS A 6 -13.66 -9.05 8.69
N LEU A 7 -14.16 -9.52 9.80
CA LEU A 7 -15.16 -8.82 10.61
C LEU A 7 -14.50 -8.21 11.84
N THR A 8 -14.89 -6.99 12.19
CA THR A 8 -14.47 -6.39 13.46
C THR A 8 -15.11 -7.14 14.64
N ALA A 9 -14.41 -7.15 15.77
CA ALA A 9 -15.00 -7.61 17.02
C ALA A 9 -16.14 -6.68 17.44
N GLY A 10 -17.19 -7.23 18.09
CA GLY A 10 -18.32 -6.48 18.60
C GLY A 10 -19.67 -6.84 17.96
N LEU A 11 -20.74 -6.26 18.48
CA LEU A 11 -22.12 -6.58 18.08
C LEU A 11 -22.40 -6.28 16.60
N GLU A 12 -21.81 -5.22 16.06
CA GLU A 12 -22.08 -4.81 14.68
C GLU A 12 -21.37 -5.70 13.66
N GLY A 13 -20.20 -6.27 14.00
CA GLY A 13 -19.42 -7.13 13.10
C GLY A 13 -19.20 -6.49 11.74
N ASN A 14 -18.63 -5.26 11.73
CA ASN A 14 -18.42 -4.54 10.49
C ASN A 14 -17.36 -5.21 9.61
N LEU A 15 -17.63 -5.22 8.32
CA LEU A 15 -16.68 -5.68 7.33
C LEU A 15 -15.49 -4.70 7.23
N ARG A 16 -14.26 -5.24 7.26
CA ARG A 16 -13.02 -4.47 7.10
C ARG A 16 -12.06 -5.19 6.17
N LEU A 17 -11.18 -4.41 5.57
CA LEU A 17 -10.15 -4.91 4.64
C LEU A 17 -8.77 -4.55 5.19
N GLY A 18 -7.87 -5.53 5.22
CA GLY A 18 -6.53 -5.37 5.77
C GLY A 18 -6.52 -5.24 7.31
N PRO A 19 -5.38 -4.89 7.90
CA PRO A 19 -4.09 -4.57 7.27
C PRO A 19 -3.32 -5.80 6.75
N LYS A 20 -3.73 -7.02 7.14
CA LYS A 20 -3.06 -8.24 6.68
C LYS A 20 -3.20 -8.42 5.18
N ARG A 21 -2.12 -8.86 4.55
CA ARG A 21 -2.08 -9.21 3.14
C ARG A 21 -2.08 -10.72 3.02
N VAL A 22 -2.96 -11.26 2.19
CA VAL A 22 -3.12 -12.69 1.96
C VAL A 22 -3.19 -12.99 0.46
N MET A 23 -2.97 -14.24 0.10
CA MET A 23 -3.20 -14.72 -1.26
C MET A 23 -4.72 -14.85 -1.48
N PRO A 24 -5.27 -14.34 -2.60
CA PRO A 24 -6.67 -14.59 -2.97
C PRO A 24 -6.97 -16.10 -3.09
N ILE A 25 -8.15 -16.51 -2.69
CA ILE A 25 -8.59 -17.91 -2.83
C ILE A 25 -8.68 -18.32 -4.28
N SER A 26 -9.19 -17.45 -5.14
CA SER A 26 -9.25 -17.67 -6.59
C SER A 26 -7.88 -17.91 -7.21
N LEU A 27 -6.85 -17.16 -6.76
CA LEU A 27 -5.48 -17.36 -7.21
C LEU A 27 -4.91 -18.70 -6.71
N LEU A 28 -5.10 -19.02 -5.43
CA LEU A 28 -4.67 -20.30 -4.87
C LEU A 28 -5.33 -21.49 -5.59
N ALA A 29 -6.62 -21.36 -5.92
CA ALA A 29 -7.36 -22.41 -6.61
C ALA A 29 -6.92 -22.59 -8.07
N ARG A 30 -6.48 -21.54 -8.76
CA ARG A 30 -5.88 -21.65 -10.08
C ARG A 30 -4.68 -22.60 -10.08
N ASP A 31 -3.84 -22.48 -9.05
CA ASP A 31 -2.60 -23.25 -8.94
C ASP A 31 -2.81 -24.61 -8.25
N HIS A 32 -3.80 -24.71 -7.35
CA HIS A 32 -4.11 -25.90 -6.54
C HIS A 32 -5.62 -26.22 -6.50
N PRO A 33 -6.28 -26.42 -7.65
CA PRO A 33 -7.75 -26.52 -7.71
C PRO A 33 -8.32 -27.64 -6.88
N GLN A 34 -7.73 -28.84 -6.93
CA GLN A 34 -8.24 -30.01 -6.21
C GLN A 34 -8.23 -29.82 -4.68
N VAL A 35 -7.17 -29.23 -4.14
CA VAL A 35 -7.02 -28.98 -2.70
C VAL A 35 -8.06 -27.96 -2.24
N VAL A 36 -8.18 -26.85 -2.96
CA VAL A 36 -9.05 -25.74 -2.57
C VAL A 36 -10.52 -26.12 -2.71
N HIS A 37 -10.95 -26.63 -3.87
CA HIS A 37 -12.35 -27.01 -4.07
C HIS A 37 -12.81 -28.08 -3.11
N LYS A 38 -12.01 -29.15 -2.92
CA LYS A 38 -12.35 -30.21 -1.96
C LYS A 38 -12.52 -29.66 -0.53
N ALA A 39 -11.63 -28.76 -0.12
CA ALA A 39 -11.69 -28.19 1.22
C ALA A 39 -12.92 -27.27 1.41
N LEU A 40 -13.24 -26.45 0.40
CA LEU A 40 -14.40 -25.57 0.42
C LEU A 40 -15.72 -26.35 0.36
N ASP A 41 -15.83 -27.37 -0.51
CA ASP A 41 -17.00 -28.22 -0.61
C ASP A 41 -17.30 -28.95 0.70
N LEU A 42 -16.25 -29.49 1.33
CA LEU A 42 -16.41 -30.15 2.65
C LEU A 42 -16.87 -29.14 3.71
N ALA A 43 -16.32 -27.91 3.72
CA ALA A 43 -16.72 -26.88 4.67
C ALA A 43 -18.19 -26.43 4.44
N LEU A 44 -18.60 -26.29 3.19
CA LEU A 44 -19.99 -25.95 2.85
C LEU A 44 -20.97 -27.07 3.23
N ALA A 45 -20.59 -28.34 3.07
CA ALA A 45 -21.41 -29.49 3.45
C ALA A 45 -21.68 -29.59 4.95
N THR A 46 -20.79 -29.06 5.80
CA THR A 46 -21.00 -29.06 7.26
C THR A 46 -22.05 -28.05 7.72
N GLY A 47 -22.38 -27.06 6.91
CA GLY A 47 -23.39 -26.02 7.21
C GLY A 47 -23.02 -25.04 8.31
N LEU A 48 -21.92 -25.27 9.03
CA LEU A 48 -21.41 -24.43 10.10
C LEU A 48 -19.97 -24.04 9.75
N PRO A 49 -19.75 -22.83 9.21
CA PRO A 49 -18.41 -22.37 8.92
C PRO A 49 -17.65 -22.21 10.24
N SER A 50 -16.54 -22.92 10.37
CA SER A 50 -15.57 -22.63 11.43
C SER A 50 -14.97 -21.25 11.22
N GLU A 51 -14.45 -20.64 12.29
CA GLU A 51 -13.81 -19.33 12.21
C GLU A 51 -12.65 -19.32 11.17
N ASP A 52 -12.00 -20.48 11.01
CA ASP A 52 -10.89 -20.72 10.06
C ASP A 52 -11.37 -21.30 8.72
N GLY A 53 -12.66 -21.49 8.53
CA GLY A 53 -13.22 -22.03 7.29
C GLY A 53 -12.94 -21.11 6.10
N GLY A 54 -12.32 -21.67 5.05
CA GLY A 54 -11.93 -20.93 3.87
C GLY A 54 -10.58 -20.22 3.98
N ARG A 55 -9.77 -20.48 5.02
CA ARG A 55 -8.39 -20.00 5.14
C ARG A 55 -7.40 -21.13 4.89
N PHE A 56 -6.30 -20.80 4.18
CA PHE A 56 -5.26 -21.76 3.86
C PHE A 56 -3.89 -21.22 4.25
N VAL A 57 -2.98 -22.17 4.45
CA VAL A 57 -1.54 -21.94 4.67
C VAL A 57 -0.80 -22.50 3.47
N VAL A 58 -0.02 -21.66 2.82
CA VAL A 58 0.63 -21.95 1.54
C VAL A 58 2.15 -21.89 1.72
N PRO A 59 2.88 -22.98 1.50
CA PRO A 59 4.35 -22.93 1.50
C PRO A 59 4.87 -22.12 0.32
N VAL A 60 5.93 -21.31 0.54
CA VAL A 60 6.55 -20.47 -0.48
C VAL A 60 7.97 -20.94 -0.81
N TRP A 61 8.45 -21.97 -0.14
CA TRP A 61 9.76 -22.55 -0.37
C TRP A 61 9.76 -23.63 -1.47
N ASN A 62 10.89 -23.78 -2.15
CA ASN A 62 11.16 -24.92 -3.03
C ASN A 62 11.81 -26.07 -2.24
N GLU A 63 12.63 -25.73 -1.24
CA GLU A 63 13.30 -26.68 -0.34
C GLU A 63 12.91 -26.34 1.10
N MET A 64 12.89 -27.37 1.97
CA MET A 64 12.53 -27.21 3.39
C MET A 64 13.42 -26.15 4.04
N PRO A 65 12.85 -25.13 4.69
CA PRO A 65 13.65 -24.10 5.36
C PRO A 65 14.50 -24.66 6.49
N GLU A 66 15.72 -24.16 6.61
CA GLU A 66 16.62 -24.49 7.73
C GLU A 66 16.39 -23.58 8.94
N GLY A 67 16.88 -23.99 10.10
CA GLY A 67 16.86 -23.20 11.33
C GLY A 67 15.47 -23.04 11.94
N LEU A 68 14.57 -23.98 11.71
CA LEU A 68 13.23 -24.01 12.30
C LEU A 68 13.28 -24.54 13.75
N ASP A 69 12.45 -23.96 14.62
CA ASP A 69 12.19 -24.60 15.92
C ASP A 69 11.24 -25.82 15.74
N ALA A 70 11.11 -26.66 16.78
CA ALA A 70 10.33 -27.88 16.70
C ALA A 70 8.86 -27.68 16.30
N ARG A 71 8.25 -26.52 16.61
CA ARG A 71 6.86 -26.22 16.21
C ARG A 71 6.79 -25.72 14.78
N GLU A 72 7.75 -24.94 14.37
CA GLU A 72 7.89 -24.47 12.99
C GLU A 72 8.16 -25.66 12.06
N GLU A 73 9.04 -26.56 12.45
CA GLU A 73 9.34 -27.79 11.73
C GLU A 73 8.10 -28.68 11.60
N ALA A 74 7.32 -28.84 12.67
CA ALA A 74 6.08 -29.60 12.63
C ALA A 74 5.05 -29.04 11.65
N ILE A 75 4.94 -27.70 11.54
CA ILE A 75 4.10 -27.02 10.53
C ILE A 75 4.68 -27.23 9.14
N ALA A 76 5.99 -27.02 8.97
CA ALA A 76 6.67 -27.17 7.69
C ALA A 76 6.57 -28.58 7.13
N LEU A 77 6.75 -29.62 7.96
CA LEU A 77 6.59 -31.03 7.57
C LEU A 77 5.16 -31.34 7.07
N ARG A 78 4.13 -30.77 7.71
CA ARG A 78 2.74 -30.88 7.21
C ARG A 78 2.54 -30.21 5.87
N LEU A 79 3.17 -29.04 5.66
CA LEU A 79 3.10 -28.27 4.42
C LEU A 79 4.00 -28.80 3.30
N ALA A 80 4.84 -29.80 3.55
CA ALA A 80 5.71 -30.39 2.53
C ALA A 80 4.92 -31.02 1.36
N VAL A 81 3.65 -31.37 1.57
CA VAL A 81 2.74 -31.87 0.52
C VAL A 81 2.01 -30.77 -0.25
N GLY A 82 2.22 -29.50 0.10
CA GLY A 82 1.58 -28.34 -0.51
C GLY A 82 0.63 -27.59 0.44
N PRO A 83 -0.24 -26.73 -0.11
CA PRO A 83 -1.17 -25.93 0.67
C PRO A 83 -2.15 -26.76 1.48
N LEU A 84 -2.42 -26.32 2.71
CA LEU A 84 -3.38 -26.97 3.62
C LEU A 84 -4.38 -25.94 4.17
N LYS A 85 -5.59 -26.39 4.54
CA LYS A 85 -6.49 -25.59 5.37
C LYS A 85 -5.78 -25.19 6.66
N LEU A 86 -6.10 -23.99 7.17
CA LEU A 86 -5.49 -23.49 8.41
C LEU A 86 -5.60 -24.49 9.56
N GLY A 87 -6.78 -25.10 9.78
CA GLY A 87 -6.99 -26.10 10.85
C GLY A 87 -6.26 -27.43 10.62
N ASP A 88 -5.78 -27.72 9.39
CA ASP A 88 -4.94 -28.88 9.10
C ASP A 88 -3.46 -28.55 9.22
N ALA A 89 -3.06 -27.34 8.92
CA ALA A 89 -1.70 -26.85 9.07
C ALA A 89 -1.33 -26.60 10.54
N VAL A 90 -2.27 -26.09 11.35
CA VAL A 90 -2.08 -25.75 12.77
C VAL A 90 -3.03 -26.58 13.61
N LYS A 91 -2.48 -27.48 14.40
CA LYS A 91 -3.25 -28.46 15.22
C LYS A 91 -3.51 -27.98 16.65
N SER A 92 -2.80 -26.98 17.11
CA SER A 92 -2.97 -26.44 18.45
C SER A 92 -2.76 -24.92 18.50
N ARG A 93 -3.35 -24.25 19.49
CA ARG A 93 -3.13 -22.81 19.73
C ARG A 93 -1.65 -22.48 20.00
N MET A 94 -0.88 -23.44 20.49
CA MET A 94 0.54 -23.27 20.76
C MET A 94 1.41 -23.16 19.49
N GLU A 95 0.90 -23.59 18.35
CA GLU A 95 1.56 -23.48 17.04
C GLU A 95 1.28 -22.13 16.35
N GLY A 96 0.28 -21.37 16.78
CA GLY A 96 -0.06 -20.07 16.21
C GLY A 96 1.11 -19.09 16.13
N PRO A 97 1.88 -18.87 17.22
CA PRO A 97 3.09 -18.04 17.17
C PRO A 97 4.16 -18.54 16.19
N ALA A 98 4.33 -19.87 16.06
CA ALA A 98 5.26 -20.47 15.11
C ALA A 98 4.83 -20.19 13.66
N LEU A 99 3.54 -20.36 13.34
CA LEU A 99 3.00 -19.96 12.04
C LEU A 99 3.23 -18.47 11.76
N SER A 100 3.01 -17.59 12.74
CA SER A 100 3.22 -16.16 12.58
C SER A 100 4.68 -15.82 12.25
N ARG A 101 5.65 -16.52 12.84
CA ARG A 101 7.08 -16.34 12.52
C ARG A 101 7.43 -16.85 11.11
N LEU A 102 6.87 -17.98 10.70
CA LEU A 102 7.04 -18.50 9.33
C LEU A 102 6.50 -17.51 8.30
N VAL A 103 5.34 -16.90 8.56
CA VAL A 103 4.76 -15.83 7.71
C VAL A 103 5.65 -14.59 7.70
N ALA A 104 6.11 -14.12 8.87
CA ALA A 104 6.97 -12.94 8.99
C ALA A 104 8.31 -13.11 8.24
N ARG A 105 8.85 -14.33 8.20
CA ARG A 105 10.07 -14.66 7.44
C ARG A 105 9.80 -14.91 5.94
N GLY A 106 8.55 -14.79 5.47
CA GLY A 106 8.18 -15.03 4.07
C GLY A 106 8.29 -16.50 3.62
N GLN A 107 8.40 -17.42 4.55
CA GLN A 107 8.49 -18.86 4.26
C GLN A 107 7.10 -19.47 3.99
N VAL A 108 6.06 -18.86 4.52
CA VAL A 108 4.67 -19.28 4.38
C VAL A 108 3.80 -18.05 4.07
N MET A 109 2.81 -18.23 3.23
CA MET A 109 1.80 -17.25 2.95
C MET A 109 0.44 -17.72 3.43
N MET A 110 -0.35 -16.83 4.00
CA MET A 110 -1.76 -17.09 4.27
C MET A 110 -2.59 -16.87 3.02
N ALA A 111 -3.61 -17.69 2.80
CA ALA A 111 -4.63 -17.41 1.80
C ALA A 111 -6.00 -17.27 2.48
N GLY A 112 -6.79 -16.34 1.95
CA GLY A 112 -8.09 -15.98 2.50
C GLY A 112 -8.88 -15.13 1.50
N ILE A 113 -10.10 -14.75 1.88
CA ILE A 113 -10.96 -13.93 1.05
C ILE A 113 -10.40 -12.53 0.92
N THR A 114 -10.46 -12.00 -0.29
CA THR A 114 -9.92 -10.68 -0.67
C THR A 114 -10.89 -9.93 -1.58
N PRO A 115 -10.69 -8.62 -1.81
CA PRO A 115 -11.42 -7.88 -2.84
C PRO A 115 -11.24 -8.44 -4.26
N SER A 116 -10.10 -9.09 -4.55
CA SER A 116 -9.89 -9.77 -5.83
C SER A 116 -10.86 -10.92 -6.02
N ASP A 117 -11.11 -11.73 -4.98
CA ASP A 117 -12.12 -12.79 -5.03
C ASP A 117 -13.54 -12.22 -5.26
N ALA A 118 -13.87 -11.12 -4.58
CA ALA A 118 -15.13 -10.43 -4.78
C ALA A 118 -15.29 -9.91 -6.22
N SER A 119 -14.22 -9.42 -6.83
CA SER A 119 -14.22 -8.96 -8.23
C SER A 119 -14.47 -10.11 -9.21
N HIS A 120 -13.94 -11.31 -8.94
CA HIS A 120 -14.23 -12.51 -9.74
C HIS A 120 -15.69 -12.94 -9.63
N VAL A 121 -16.26 -12.96 -8.42
CA VAL A 121 -17.68 -13.32 -8.19
C VAL A 121 -18.61 -12.34 -8.90
N LEU A 122 -18.26 -11.05 -8.95
CA LEU A 122 -19.04 -10.02 -9.64
C LEU A 122 -18.79 -9.97 -11.16
N GLY A 123 -17.94 -10.84 -11.71
CA GLY A 123 -17.60 -10.87 -13.12
C GLY A 123 -16.84 -9.64 -13.62
N ARG A 124 -16.21 -8.89 -12.73
CA ARG A 124 -15.40 -7.70 -13.08
C ARG A 124 -13.99 -8.06 -13.54
N VAL A 125 -13.53 -9.23 -13.17
CA VAL A 125 -12.24 -9.82 -13.51
C VAL A 125 -12.45 -11.31 -13.76
N ASP A 126 -11.75 -11.86 -14.77
CA ASP A 126 -11.79 -13.28 -15.14
C ASP A 126 -10.36 -13.78 -15.37
N ALA A 127 -9.51 -13.64 -14.34
CA ALA A 127 -8.10 -14.05 -14.45
C ALA A 127 -7.81 -15.35 -13.69
N TRP A 128 -8.64 -15.71 -12.70
CA TRP A 128 -8.43 -16.82 -11.77
C TRP A 128 -9.72 -17.62 -11.59
N ASP A 129 -9.74 -18.54 -10.61
CA ASP A 129 -10.87 -19.44 -10.37
C ASP A 129 -12.05 -18.74 -9.66
N ALA A 130 -13.01 -18.25 -10.44
CA ALA A 130 -14.22 -17.61 -9.93
C ALA A 130 -15.11 -18.57 -9.13
N GLY A 131 -15.12 -19.86 -9.46
CA GLY A 131 -15.91 -20.87 -8.72
C GLY A 131 -15.39 -21.11 -7.30
N ALA A 132 -14.08 -21.12 -7.11
CA ALA A 132 -13.48 -21.18 -5.77
C ALA A 132 -13.75 -19.89 -4.98
N ALA A 133 -13.67 -18.72 -5.62
CA ALA A 133 -14.05 -17.45 -4.99
C ALA A 133 -15.51 -17.45 -4.52
N GLU A 134 -16.45 -17.90 -5.35
CA GLU A 134 -17.87 -18.00 -5.00
C GLU A 134 -18.09 -18.90 -3.78
N LYS A 135 -17.49 -20.10 -3.78
CA LYS A 135 -17.57 -21.05 -2.64
C LYS A 135 -17.03 -20.44 -1.35
N ALA A 136 -15.89 -19.75 -1.44
CA ALA A 136 -15.28 -19.10 -0.28
C ALA A 136 -16.15 -17.95 0.26
N LEU A 137 -16.66 -17.08 -0.62
CA LEU A 137 -17.55 -15.99 -0.22
C LEU A 137 -18.88 -16.53 0.34
N ARG A 138 -19.44 -17.57 -0.25
CA ARG A 138 -20.62 -18.25 0.27
C ARG A 138 -20.39 -18.81 1.67
N LEU A 139 -19.26 -19.47 1.90
CA LEU A 139 -18.89 -19.96 3.22
C LEU A 139 -18.77 -18.83 4.23
N PHE A 140 -18.15 -17.70 3.87
CA PHE A 140 -18.01 -16.54 4.74
C PHE A 140 -19.36 -15.84 5.00
N SER A 141 -20.27 -15.81 4.03
CA SER A 141 -21.60 -15.20 4.19
C SER A 141 -22.43 -15.84 5.30
N PHE A 142 -22.18 -17.11 5.61
CA PHE A 142 -22.85 -17.81 6.71
C PHE A 142 -22.38 -17.38 8.10
N ARG A 143 -21.26 -16.65 8.19
CA ARG A 143 -20.82 -16.07 9.47
C ARG A 143 -21.89 -15.15 10.03
N ARG A 144 -21.96 -15.06 11.34
CA ARG A 144 -22.91 -14.19 12.03
C ARG A 144 -22.19 -13.01 12.65
N LYS A 145 -22.86 -11.87 12.61
CA LYS A 145 -22.51 -10.70 13.40
C LYS A 145 -22.86 -10.96 14.88
N GLY A 146 -22.40 -10.09 15.77
CA GLY A 146 -22.79 -10.14 17.18
C GLY A 146 -24.30 -9.97 17.42
N SER A 147 -25.03 -9.36 16.48
CA SER A 147 -26.50 -9.28 16.47
C SER A 147 -27.19 -10.63 16.18
N GLY A 148 -26.44 -11.65 15.72
CA GLY A 148 -26.97 -12.94 15.28
C GLY A 148 -27.32 -13.01 13.79
N ASP A 149 -27.34 -11.88 13.09
CA ASP A 149 -27.65 -11.81 11.66
C ASP A 149 -26.49 -12.36 10.82
N ARG A 150 -26.81 -12.93 9.66
CA ARG A 150 -25.78 -13.31 8.68
C ARG A 150 -25.06 -12.07 8.13
N VAL A 151 -23.80 -12.24 7.79
CA VAL A 151 -23.00 -11.15 7.18
C VAL A 151 -23.56 -10.76 5.81
N ALA A 152 -24.02 -11.73 5.03
CA ALA A 152 -24.71 -11.52 3.76
C ALA A 152 -25.63 -12.71 3.43
N GLU A 153 -26.59 -12.49 2.54
CA GLU A 153 -27.54 -13.51 2.09
C GLU A 153 -26.92 -14.47 1.05
N SER A 154 -26.00 -13.98 0.25
CA SER A 154 -25.33 -14.74 -0.80
C SER A 154 -23.87 -14.34 -1.00
N ALA A 155 -23.13 -15.10 -1.82
CA ALA A 155 -21.76 -14.76 -2.22
C ALA A 155 -21.69 -13.43 -2.97
N GLU A 156 -22.63 -13.18 -3.88
CA GLU A 156 -22.71 -11.95 -4.67
C GLU A 156 -23.02 -10.73 -3.78
N ALA A 157 -23.98 -10.89 -2.84
CA ALA A 157 -24.30 -9.85 -1.89
C ALA A 157 -23.10 -9.50 -0.99
N LEU A 158 -22.31 -10.52 -0.58
CA LEU A 158 -21.06 -10.32 0.15
C LEU A 158 -20.02 -9.64 -0.74
N ALA A 159 -19.85 -10.09 -1.98
CA ALA A 159 -18.91 -9.50 -2.92
C ALA A 159 -19.20 -8.01 -3.15
N ALA A 160 -20.46 -7.65 -3.34
CA ALA A 160 -20.87 -6.25 -3.46
C ALA A 160 -20.51 -5.42 -2.22
N LYS A 161 -20.74 -5.96 -1.01
CA LYS A 161 -20.34 -5.31 0.26
C LYS A 161 -18.85 -5.15 0.40
N ILE A 162 -18.05 -6.13 -0.05
CA ILE A 162 -16.57 -6.05 -0.02
C ILE A 162 -16.08 -4.93 -0.93
N ILE A 163 -16.62 -4.84 -2.15
CA ILE A 163 -16.24 -3.79 -3.10
C ILE A 163 -16.70 -2.39 -2.64
N ASP A 164 -17.89 -2.28 -2.05
CA ASP A 164 -18.33 -1.02 -1.44
C ASP A 164 -17.39 -0.60 -0.30
N GLN A 165 -17.01 -1.53 0.58
CA GLN A 165 -16.07 -1.26 1.67
C GLN A 165 -14.68 -0.86 1.14
N LEU A 166 -14.19 -1.52 0.08
CA LEU A 166 -12.94 -1.14 -0.60
C LEU A 166 -13.02 0.29 -1.13
N THR A 167 -14.13 0.62 -1.80
CA THR A 167 -14.37 1.97 -2.32
C THR A 167 -14.36 3.00 -1.20
N ARG A 168 -15.08 2.74 -0.10
CA ARG A 168 -15.14 3.64 1.08
C ARG A 168 -13.77 3.86 1.69
N GLN A 169 -13.00 2.79 1.92
CA GLN A 169 -11.66 2.91 2.50
C GLN A 169 -10.71 3.69 1.58
N THR A 170 -10.80 3.47 0.26
CA THR A 170 -10.01 4.22 -0.72
C THR A 170 -10.39 5.70 -0.74
N VAL A 171 -11.68 6.02 -0.70
CA VAL A 171 -12.18 7.40 -0.61
C VAL A 171 -11.68 8.09 0.66
N ALA A 172 -11.77 7.42 1.81
CA ALA A 172 -11.29 7.97 3.08
C ALA A 172 -9.78 8.27 3.03
N CYS A 173 -8.95 7.34 2.52
CA CYS A 173 -7.51 7.56 2.36
C CYS A 173 -7.20 8.74 1.41
N LEU A 174 -7.93 8.87 0.30
CA LEU A 174 -7.74 9.99 -0.64
C LEU A 174 -8.15 11.33 -0.04
N LEU A 175 -9.22 11.37 0.75
CA LEU A 175 -9.64 12.59 1.45
C LEU A 175 -8.67 12.97 2.56
N GLU A 176 -8.19 12.00 3.34
CA GLU A 176 -7.16 12.23 4.36
C GLU A 176 -5.92 12.87 3.72
N ALA A 177 -5.42 12.29 2.62
CA ALA A 177 -4.29 12.84 1.88
C ALA A 177 -4.61 14.25 1.32
N ALA A 178 -5.80 14.45 0.76
CA ALA A 178 -6.21 15.75 0.22
C ALA A 178 -6.29 16.83 1.31
N PHE A 179 -6.85 16.53 2.48
CA PHE A 179 -6.88 17.45 3.61
C PHE A 179 -5.47 17.76 4.15
N ALA A 180 -4.56 16.77 4.14
CA ALA A 180 -3.19 16.98 4.58
C ALA A 180 -2.36 17.84 3.61
N GLU A 181 -2.66 17.79 2.31
CA GLU A 181 -1.94 18.53 1.26
C GLU A 181 -2.60 19.87 0.90
N ASP A 182 -3.77 20.17 1.46
CA ASP A 182 -4.47 21.44 1.18
C ASP A 182 -3.68 22.64 1.72
N SER A 183 -3.87 23.78 1.10
CA SER A 183 -3.28 25.07 1.54
C SER A 183 -3.79 25.52 2.92
N ARG A 184 -4.97 25.07 3.32
CA ARG A 184 -5.54 25.28 4.65
C ARG A 184 -4.98 24.25 5.62
N ASP A 185 -4.51 24.71 6.78
CA ASP A 185 -4.16 23.82 7.88
C ASP A 185 -5.41 23.20 8.51
N TRP A 186 -5.61 21.93 8.22
CA TRP A 186 -6.68 21.10 8.80
C TRP A 186 -6.10 20.33 9.99
N ALA A 187 -6.59 20.59 11.20
CA ALA A 187 -6.04 20.06 12.44
C ALA A 187 -6.07 18.51 12.55
N ASP A 188 -7.01 17.84 11.88
CA ASP A 188 -7.17 16.37 11.92
C ASP A 188 -7.68 15.86 10.56
N PRO A 189 -6.81 15.68 9.55
CA PRO A 189 -7.19 15.18 8.24
C PRO A 189 -7.92 13.83 8.28
N ALA A 190 -7.46 12.89 9.11
CA ALA A 190 -8.07 11.55 9.24
C ALA A 190 -9.48 11.63 9.84
N GLY A 191 -9.64 12.36 10.94
CA GLY A 191 -10.95 12.58 11.56
C GLY A 191 -11.90 13.34 10.66
N LEU A 192 -11.40 14.27 9.85
CA LEU A 192 -12.22 14.98 8.85
C LEU A 192 -12.66 14.07 7.71
N ALA A 193 -11.83 13.16 7.24
CA ALA A 193 -12.19 12.22 6.18
C ALA A 193 -13.37 11.32 6.59
N ASP A 194 -13.44 10.90 7.87
CA ASP A 194 -14.51 10.07 8.42
C ASP A 194 -15.64 10.88 9.10
N HIS A 195 -15.57 12.22 9.08
CA HIS A 195 -16.55 13.06 9.75
C HIS A 195 -17.94 12.93 9.12
N PRO A 196 -19.05 12.87 9.91
CA PRO A 196 -20.40 12.71 9.38
C PRO A 196 -20.80 13.77 8.35
N LEU A 197 -20.36 15.02 8.50
CA LEU A 197 -20.62 16.09 7.52
C LEU A 197 -19.88 15.85 6.20
N THR A 198 -18.65 15.35 6.25
CA THR A 198 -17.88 14.97 5.08
C THR A 198 -18.58 13.84 4.31
N LEU A 199 -18.99 12.80 5.03
CA LEU A 199 -19.71 11.66 4.45
C LEU A 199 -21.06 12.11 3.85
N ALA A 200 -21.83 12.93 4.57
CA ALA A 200 -23.07 13.51 4.06
C ALA A 200 -22.83 14.41 2.84
N GLY A 201 -21.72 15.14 2.80
CA GLY A 201 -21.35 15.98 1.67
C GLY A 201 -20.98 15.16 0.43
N LEU A 202 -20.27 14.03 0.60
CA LEU A 202 -19.99 13.08 -0.48
C LEU A 202 -21.27 12.46 -1.05
N ASP A 203 -22.23 12.14 -0.17
CA ASP A 203 -23.53 11.58 -0.54
C ASP A 203 -24.49 12.67 -1.10
N ARG A 204 -24.04 13.93 -1.22
CA ARG A 204 -24.84 15.07 -1.70
C ARG A 204 -26.16 15.21 -0.95
N HIS A 205 -26.07 15.15 0.38
CA HIS A 205 -27.23 15.20 1.26
C HIS A 205 -28.15 16.40 0.94
N GLN A 206 -29.44 16.11 0.81
CA GLN A 206 -30.48 17.10 0.59
C GLN A 206 -31.51 17.01 1.74
N GLY A 207 -31.63 18.08 2.49
CA GLY A 207 -32.57 18.21 3.62
C GLY A 207 -32.78 19.67 3.95
N VAL A 208 -33.11 19.95 5.22
CA VAL A 208 -33.13 21.34 5.71
C VAL A 208 -31.74 21.98 5.55
N VAL A 209 -30.69 21.17 5.73
CA VAL A 209 -29.32 21.55 5.38
C VAL A 209 -28.89 20.71 4.16
N SER A 210 -28.43 21.38 3.11
CA SER A 210 -27.85 20.70 1.93
C SER A 210 -26.35 20.71 2.01
N LEU A 211 -25.71 19.58 1.76
CA LEU A 211 -24.27 19.41 1.83
C LEU A 211 -23.76 18.82 0.52
N SER A 212 -22.67 19.37 -0.01
CA SER A 212 -21.96 18.84 -1.17
C SER A 212 -20.46 18.95 -0.94
N LEU A 213 -19.75 17.83 -1.09
CA LEU A 213 -18.30 17.77 -1.03
C LEU A 213 -17.79 17.17 -2.34
N ASN A 214 -16.81 17.84 -2.94
CA ASN A 214 -16.18 17.41 -4.17
C ASN A 214 -14.67 17.49 -3.98
N LEU A 215 -13.93 16.50 -4.49
CA LEU A 215 -12.48 16.62 -4.61
C LEU A 215 -12.14 17.54 -5.78
N GLY A 216 -11.46 18.66 -5.53
CA GLY A 216 -11.17 19.73 -6.49
C GLY A 216 -10.13 19.38 -7.57
N VAL A 217 -9.53 18.16 -7.50
CA VAL A 217 -8.52 17.68 -8.44
C VAL A 217 -8.92 16.34 -9.03
N PRO A 218 -8.53 16.02 -10.29
CA PRO A 218 -8.77 14.71 -10.86
C PRO A 218 -7.90 13.65 -10.17
N VAL A 219 -8.38 12.41 -10.13
CA VAL A 219 -7.63 11.26 -9.60
C VAL A 219 -7.19 10.37 -10.76
N ILE A 220 -5.92 9.98 -10.76
CA ILE A 220 -5.37 9.03 -11.72
C ILE A 220 -5.27 7.65 -11.06
N GLY A 221 -6.01 6.69 -11.58
CA GLY A 221 -6.02 5.32 -11.11
C GLY A 221 -4.95 4.47 -11.78
N LEU A 222 -4.02 3.89 -11.00
CA LEU A 222 -2.96 3.01 -11.48
C LEU A 222 -2.98 1.70 -10.69
N GLY A 223 -2.57 0.62 -11.33
CA GLY A 223 -2.47 -0.72 -10.75
C GLY A 223 -3.48 -1.72 -11.33
N ALA A 224 -3.21 -3.01 -11.17
CA ALA A 224 -3.98 -4.08 -11.79
C ALA A 224 -5.47 -4.09 -11.39
N SER A 225 -5.80 -3.67 -10.17
CA SER A 225 -7.18 -3.60 -9.66
C SER A 225 -7.91 -2.29 -9.97
N ALA A 226 -7.21 -1.27 -10.48
CA ALA A 226 -7.79 0.05 -10.73
C ALA A 226 -9.05 0.01 -11.63
N PRO A 227 -9.09 -0.74 -12.75
CA PRO A 227 -10.27 -0.80 -13.60
C PRO A 227 -11.50 -1.40 -12.92
N SER A 228 -11.33 -2.23 -11.88
CA SER A 228 -12.43 -2.97 -11.25
C SER A 228 -13.28 -2.14 -10.30
N TYR A 229 -12.76 -1.05 -9.70
CA TYR A 229 -13.53 -0.27 -8.70
C TYR A 229 -13.22 1.23 -8.66
N TYR A 230 -12.15 1.74 -9.30
CA TYR A 230 -11.81 3.17 -9.22
C TYR A 230 -12.84 4.08 -9.88
N GLY A 231 -13.62 3.59 -10.83
CA GLY A 231 -14.78 4.34 -11.33
C GLY A 231 -15.72 4.78 -10.20
N ALA A 232 -16.09 3.83 -9.34
CA ALA A 232 -16.94 4.11 -8.16
C ALA A 232 -16.26 5.04 -7.13
N VAL A 233 -14.93 5.02 -7.01
CA VAL A 233 -14.18 5.97 -6.17
C VAL A 233 -14.32 7.39 -6.71
N GLY A 234 -14.14 7.59 -8.02
CA GLY A 234 -14.31 8.89 -8.67
C GLY A 234 -15.73 9.44 -8.53
N GLU A 235 -16.74 8.59 -8.75
CA GLU A 235 -18.15 8.94 -8.57
C GLU A 235 -18.43 9.40 -7.13
N ARG A 236 -17.93 8.65 -6.13
CA ARG A 236 -18.15 8.99 -4.72
C ARG A 236 -17.41 10.25 -4.29
N LEU A 237 -16.23 10.52 -4.82
CA LEU A 237 -15.47 11.76 -4.59
C LEU A 237 -16.00 12.95 -5.38
N ASN A 238 -17.02 12.75 -6.22
CA ASN A 238 -17.55 13.75 -7.14
C ASN A 238 -16.46 14.41 -7.98
N THR A 239 -15.49 13.61 -8.47
CA THR A 239 -14.36 14.08 -9.27
C THR A 239 -14.13 13.21 -10.50
N ARG A 240 -13.36 13.75 -11.45
CA ARG A 240 -12.98 13.00 -12.65
C ARG A 240 -11.93 11.94 -12.30
N MET A 241 -12.29 10.67 -12.50
CA MET A 241 -11.36 9.55 -12.45
C MET A 241 -10.73 9.35 -13.83
N ILE A 242 -9.41 9.30 -13.90
CA ILE A 242 -8.64 9.02 -15.12
C ILE A 242 -8.01 7.64 -14.97
N LEU A 243 -8.41 6.71 -15.85
CA LEU A 243 -7.82 5.38 -15.95
C LEU A 243 -7.04 5.33 -17.27
N PRO A 244 -5.70 5.48 -17.25
CA PRO A 244 -4.89 5.34 -18.45
C PRO A 244 -5.01 3.94 -19.08
N GLU A 245 -4.83 3.84 -20.38
CA GLU A 245 -4.91 2.58 -21.14
C GLU A 245 -4.06 1.45 -20.53
N HIS A 246 -2.88 1.79 -19.99
CA HIS A 246 -1.96 0.83 -19.38
C HIS A 246 -1.97 0.86 -17.85
N ALA A 247 -3.06 1.35 -17.23
CA ALA A 247 -3.17 1.46 -15.77
C ALA A 247 -2.85 0.15 -15.03
N GLY A 248 -3.30 -0.99 -15.58
CA GLY A 248 -3.11 -2.31 -14.96
C GLY A 248 -1.65 -2.77 -14.87
N VAL A 249 -0.78 -2.29 -15.77
CA VAL A 249 0.64 -2.63 -15.83
C VAL A 249 1.56 -1.44 -15.54
N ALA A 250 1.01 -0.38 -14.95
CA ALA A 250 1.74 0.87 -14.68
C ALA A 250 3.03 0.65 -13.88
N ASN A 251 3.04 -0.29 -12.93
CA ASN A 251 4.24 -0.62 -12.15
C ASN A 251 5.35 -1.21 -13.04
N ALA A 252 5.01 -2.11 -13.97
CA ALA A 252 5.97 -2.69 -14.91
C ALA A 252 6.51 -1.63 -15.88
N ILE A 253 5.63 -0.79 -16.41
CA ILE A 253 6.03 0.35 -17.25
C ILE A 253 6.93 1.29 -16.46
N GLY A 254 6.55 1.65 -15.23
CA GLY A 254 7.34 2.50 -14.34
C GLY A 254 8.72 1.92 -14.05
N ALA A 255 8.84 0.61 -13.87
CA ALA A 255 10.12 -0.05 -13.68
C ALA A 255 11.04 0.03 -14.92
N VAL A 256 10.44 -0.02 -16.13
CA VAL A 256 11.21 0.06 -17.39
C VAL A 256 11.58 1.49 -17.76
N VAL A 257 10.63 2.45 -17.59
CA VAL A 257 10.83 3.85 -17.99
C VAL A 257 11.24 4.74 -16.83
N GLY A 258 11.17 4.23 -15.61
CA GLY A 258 11.45 4.96 -14.38
C GLY A 258 12.86 5.53 -14.36
N GLN A 259 13.00 6.72 -13.82
CA GLN A 259 14.28 7.33 -13.57
C GLN A 259 14.67 7.14 -12.11
N VAL A 260 15.91 6.76 -11.86
CA VAL A 260 16.51 6.82 -10.54
C VAL A 260 16.84 8.28 -10.25
N ALA A 261 16.37 8.80 -9.12
CA ALA A 261 16.69 10.14 -8.66
C ALA A 261 17.32 10.06 -7.26
N MET A 262 18.58 10.45 -7.17
CA MET A 262 19.31 10.56 -5.91
C MET A 262 19.37 12.02 -5.50
N ARG A 263 18.90 12.30 -4.28
CA ARG A 263 18.86 13.64 -3.71
C ARG A 263 19.88 13.75 -2.60
N ALA A 264 20.58 14.90 -2.58
CA ALA A 264 21.45 15.31 -1.49
C ALA A 264 21.13 16.75 -1.13
N SER A 265 21.18 17.09 0.14
CA SER A 265 20.94 18.45 0.62
C SER A 265 21.88 18.81 1.77
N GLY A 266 22.21 20.07 1.87
CA GLY A 266 23.05 20.60 2.93
C GLY A 266 22.78 22.08 3.16
N THR A 267 23.40 22.65 4.19
CA THR A 267 23.22 24.04 4.58
C THR A 267 24.53 24.78 4.66
N VAL A 268 24.49 26.07 4.35
CA VAL A 268 25.53 27.06 4.66
C VAL A 268 24.96 28.02 5.68
N THR A 269 25.66 28.24 6.78
CA THR A 269 25.26 29.17 7.84
C THR A 269 26.26 30.28 8.00
N SER A 270 25.86 31.42 8.60
CA SER A 270 26.78 32.53 8.91
C SER A 270 26.79 32.78 10.44
N PRO A 271 27.81 32.32 11.17
CA PRO A 271 27.93 32.57 12.60
C PRO A 271 28.35 34.00 12.94
N GLY A 272 28.78 34.78 11.94
CA GLY A 272 29.17 36.16 12.12
C GLY A 272 29.51 36.87 10.80
N PRO A 273 29.68 38.19 10.81
CA PRO A 273 29.94 38.98 9.60
C PRO A 273 31.17 38.46 8.84
N GLY A 274 31.00 38.15 7.54
CA GLY A 274 32.09 37.73 6.66
C GLY A 274 32.56 36.28 6.89
N ILE A 275 31.89 35.53 7.74
CA ILE A 275 32.22 34.11 8.00
C ILE A 275 31.06 33.26 7.52
N PHE A 276 31.30 32.32 6.59
CA PHE A 276 30.33 31.39 6.09
C PHE A 276 30.78 29.96 6.33
N VAL A 277 29.92 29.14 6.87
CA VAL A 277 30.23 27.75 7.25
C VAL A 277 29.39 26.81 6.38
N ALA A 278 30.03 26.06 5.48
CA ALA A 278 29.40 24.97 4.76
C ALA A 278 29.47 23.69 5.61
N HIS A 279 28.31 23.06 5.81
CA HIS A 279 28.21 21.80 6.54
C HIS A 279 28.42 20.62 5.57
N LEU A 280 29.71 20.29 5.36
CA LEU A 280 30.16 19.23 4.47
C LEU A 280 30.13 17.86 5.20
N GLY A 281 30.12 16.75 4.47
CA GLY A 281 30.16 15.40 5.04
C GLY A 281 31.41 15.09 5.85
N ALA A 282 32.56 15.68 5.48
CA ALA A 282 33.80 15.60 6.25
C ALA A 282 33.83 16.50 7.50
N GLY A 283 32.81 17.32 7.72
CA GLY A 283 32.70 18.29 8.79
C GLY A 283 32.51 19.72 8.31
N PRO A 284 32.18 20.65 9.23
CA PRO A 284 31.96 22.06 8.85
C PRO A 284 33.26 22.72 8.39
N GLN A 285 33.21 23.43 7.25
CA GLN A 285 34.33 24.19 6.70
C GLN A 285 33.98 25.67 6.62
N GLN A 286 34.92 26.55 6.99
CA GLN A 286 34.74 28.00 6.94
C GLN A 286 35.24 28.60 5.61
N PHE A 287 34.50 29.61 5.13
CA PHE A 287 34.79 30.38 3.91
C PHE A 287 34.66 31.88 4.21
N GLY A 288 35.44 32.69 3.50
CA GLY A 288 35.35 34.15 3.57
C GLY A 288 34.24 34.76 2.67
N GLY A 289 33.71 33.95 1.76
CA GLY A 289 32.66 34.36 0.81
C GLY A 289 31.44 33.43 0.82
N ARG A 290 30.24 34.05 0.77
CA ARG A 290 28.97 33.31 0.71
C ARG A 290 28.89 32.38 -0.50
N ASP A 291 29.19 32.92 -1.67
CA ASP A 291 29.06 32.21 -2.94
C ASP A 291 30.12 31.10 -3.05
N GLU A 292 31.29 31.29 -2.44
CA GLU A 292 32.33 30.27 -2.34
C GLU A 292 31.90 29.09 -1.45
N ALA A 293 31.27 29.38 -0.31
CA ALA A 293 30.73 28.36 0.58
C ALA A 293 29.60 27.55 -0.08
N ILE A 294 28.68 28.24 -0.77
CA ILE A 294 27.58 27.60 -1.50
C ILE A 294 28.15 26.75 -2.66
N ALA A 295 29.14 27.23 -3.39
CA ALA A 295 29.75 26.48 -4.48
C ALA A 295 30.49 25.21 -3.99
N ALA A 296 31.23 25.30 -2.90
CA ALA A 296 31.90 24.17 -2.25
C ALA A 296 30.90 23.09 -1.83
N LEU A 297 29.84 23.49 -1.12
CA LEU A 297 28.77 22.59 -0.71
C LEU A 297 28.06 21.95 -1.90
N THR A 298 27.75 22.75 -2.94
CA THR A 298 27.10 22.27 -4.17
C THR A 298 27.96 21.20 -4.85
N SER A 299 29.27 21.43 -4.96
CA SER A 299 30.21 20.49 -5.58
C SER A 299 30.23 19.15 -4.85
N GLU A 300 30.29 19.16 -3.49
CA GLU A 300 30.27 17.94 -2.71
C GLU A 300 28.97 17.19 -2.83
N LEU A 301 27.83 17.88 -2.73
CA LEU A 301 26.51 17.27 -2.88
C LEU A 301 26.30 16.70 -4.29
N GLN A 302 26.86 17.33 -5.33
CA GLN A 302 26.86 16.79 -6.70
C GLN A 302 27.68 15.51 -6.80
N ALA A 303 28.84 15.46 -6.17
CA ALA A 303 29.68 14.27 -6.14
C ALA A 303 29.00 13.12 -5.42
N ASP A 304 28.39 13.36 -4.25
CA ASP A 304 27.64 12.35 -3.48
C ASP A 304 26.44 11.83 -4.27
N ALA A 305 25.57 12.72 -4.75
CA ALA A 305 24.38 12.33 -5.49
C ALA A 305 24.75 11.57 -6.78
N THR A 306 25.82 11.97 -7.47
CA THR A 306 26.32 11.29 -8.66
C THR A 306 26.86 9.89 -8.35
N ALA A 307 27.63 9.75 -7.27
CA ALA A 307 28.16 8.45 -6.85
C ALA A 307 27.01 7.48 -6.51
N ARG A 308 26.01 7.94 -5.78
CA ARG A 308 24.82 7.15 -5.42
C ARG A 308 23.99 6.78 -6.65
N ALA A 309 23.83 7.70 -7.61
CA ALA A 309 23.12 7.42 -8.86
C ALA A 309 23.84 6.36 -9.70
N ARG A 310 25.18 6.43 -9.78
CA ARG A 310 26.01 5.40 -10.45
C ARG A 310 25.92 4.05 -9.77
N ALA A 311 25.98 4.02 -8.43
CA ALA A 311 25.80 2.80 -7.65
C ALA A 311 24.43 2.15 -7.88
N ALA A 312 23.39 2.96 -8.20
CA ALA A 312 22.07 2.50 -8.58
C ALA A 312 21.95 2.14 -10.09
N GLY A 313 23.07 2.06 -10.82
CA GLY A 313 23.09 1.60 -12.21
C GLY A 313 22.79 2.68 -13.26
N VAL A 314 22.83 3.97 -12.91
CA VAL A 314 22.61 5.06 -13.87
C VAL A 314 23.92 5.42 -14.57
N GLU A 315 23.94 5.34 -15.91
CA GLU A 315 25.11 5.72 -16.72
C GLU A 315 25.04 7.21 -17.13
N GLU A 316 23.91 7.64 -17.69
CA GLU A 316 23.69 9.02 -18.10
C GLU A 316 22.98 9.80 -16.98
N ILE A 317 23.76 10.59 -16.24
CA ILE A 317 23.28 11.32 -15.09
C ILE A 317 23.03 12.80 -15.47
N ARG A 318 21.81 13.26 -15.24
CA ARG A 318 21.44 14.68 -15.27
C ARG A 318 21.46 15.21 -13.85
N ILE A 319 22.17 16.32 -13.64
CA ILE A 319 22.28 16.96 -12.32
C ILE A 319 21.47 18.26 -12.35
N LYS A 320 20.63 18.45 -11.34
CA LYS A 320 19.96 19.71 -11.04
C LYS A 320 20.40 20.15 -9.67
N ALA A 321 20.90 21.38 -9.54
CA ALA A 321 21.23 22.00 -8.26
C ALA A 321 20.36 23.24 -8.07
N GLU A 322 19.84 23.41 -6.88
CA GLU A 322 19.00 24.52 -6.45
C GLU A 322 19.53 25.03 -5.10
N SER A 323 19.63 26.34 -4.95
CA SER A 323 19.99 27.00 -3.70
C SER A 323 18.90 27.98 -3.29
N GLU A 324 18.46 27.88 -2.08
CA GLU A 324 17.50 28.79 -1.45
C GLU A 324 18.23 29.58 -0.36
N VAL A 325 18.32 30.90 -0.55
CA VAL A 325 19.03 31.80 0.36
C VAL A 325 18.00 32.52 1.22
N ARG A 326 18.20 32.46 2.54
CA ARG A 326 17.40 33.16 3.53
C ARG A 326 18.18 34.35 4.08
N GLU A 327 17.63 35.53 3.88
CA GLU A 327 18.18 36.81 4.37
C GLU A 327 17.15 37.48 5.29
N VAL A 328 17.62 38.25 6.26
CA VAL A 328 16.79 39.08 7.15
C VAL A 328 17.31 40.50 7.06
N GLU A 329 16.40 41.45 6.98
CA GLU A 329 16.76 42.88 6.98
C GLU A 329 16.99 43.35 8.44
N ILE A 330 18.22 43.82 8.72
CA ILE A 330 18.59 44.41 9.99
C ILE A 330 19.14 45.79 9.72
N GLU A 331 18.54 46.83 10.32
CA GLU A 331 18.90 48.26 10.14
C GLU A 331 18.94 48.71 8.65
N GLY A 332 18.03 48.18 7.82
CA GLY A 332 17.94 48.50 6.42
C GLY A 332 18.99 47.83 5.52
N GLN A 333 19.72 46.84 6.05
CA GLN A 333 20.68 46.05 5.28
C GLN A 333 20.31 44.56 5.28
N PRO A 334 20.36 43.86 4.13
CA PRO A 334 20.13 42.43 4.08
C PRO A 334 21.28 41.69 4.78
N MET A 335 20.94 40.89 5.78
CA MET A 335 21.86 40.01 6.47
C MET A 335 21.55 38.54 6.11
N PHE A 336 22.58 37.85 5.61
CA PHE A 336 22.50 36.44 5.32
C PHE A 336 22.36 35.62 6.63
N ILE A 337 21.37 34.72 6.66
CA ILE A 337 21.14 33.78 7.78
C ILE A 337 21.63 32.38 7.41
N GLU A 338 21.10 31.84 6.33
CA GLU A 338 21.44 30.50 5.87
C GLU A 338 21.16 30.35 4.37
N ALA A 339 21.81 29.40 3.73
CA ALA A 339 21.41 28.90 2.42
C ALA A 339 21.24 27.40 2.49
N THR A 340 20.14 26.90 1.93
CA THR A 340 19.91 25.48 1.71
C THR A 340 20.22 25.13 0.28
N VAL A 341 21.13 24.18 0.08
CA VAL A 341 21.47 23.64 -1.25
C VAL A 341 20.83 22.27 -1.39
N ARG A 342 20.12 22.05 -2.51
CA ARG A 342 19.55 20.76 -2.87
C ARG A 342 20.07 20.34 -4.25
N VAL A 343 20.61 19.13 -4.30
CA VAL A 343 21.10 18.55 -5.56
C VAL A 343 20.30 17.28 -5.85
N THR A 344 19.88 17.15 -7.11
CA THR A 344 19.22 15.93 -7.61
C THR A 344 20.02 15.42 -8.79
N ALA A 345 20.55 14.19 -8.68
CA ALA A 345 21.18 13.44 -9.76
C ALA A 345 20.17 12.40 -10.25
N GLN A 346 19.75 12.47 -11.51
CA GLN A 346 18.71 11.60 -12.06
C GLN A 346 19.12 11.03 -13.42
N GLY A 347 18.64 9.82 -13.70
CA GLY A 347 18.84 9.17 -14.99
C GLY A 347 18.17 7.81 -15.05
N ARG A 348 18.25 7.18 -16.20
CA ARG A 348 17.72 5.83 -16.40
C ARG A 348 18.76 4.79 -16.00
N PRO A 349 18.40 3.79 -15.16
CA PRO A 349 19.29 2.68 -14.90
C PRO A 349 19.44 1.83 -16.17
N ARG A 350 20.57 1.19 -16.33
CA ARG A 350 20.83 0.23 -17.41
C ARG A 350 19.92 -0.97 -17.20
N ILE A 351 19.05 -1.24 -18.17
CA ILE A 351 18.27 -2.48 -18.17
C ILE A 351 19.23 -3.62 -18.47
N ALA A 352 19.39 -4.57 -17.55
CA ALA A 352 20.15 -5.78 -17.79
C ALA A 352 19.51 -6.52 -18.98
N GLN A 353 20.21 -6.54 -20.12
CA GLN A 353 19.84 -7.44 -21.21
C GLN A 353 20.20 -8.85 -20.75
N SER A 354 19.22 -9.71 -20.58
CA SER A 354 19.44 -11.15 -20.38
C SER A 354 20.23 -11.66 -21.58
N GLN A 355 21.45 -12.17 -21.35
CA GLN A 355 22.19 -12.96 -22.31
C GLN A 355 21.56 -14.35 -22.43
#